data_3d9d688e9fda94c11abacaa7c89633e5
#
_entry.id   3d9d688e9fda94c11abacaa7c89633e5
#
_cell.length_a   1.000
_cell.length_b   1.000
_cell.length_c   1.000
_cell.angle_alpha   90.00
_cell.angle_beta   90.00
_cell.angle_gamma   90.00
#
_symmetry.space_group_name_H-M   'P 1'
#
loop_
_entity.id
_entity.type
_entity.pdbx_description
1 polymer ?
#
loop_
_entity_poly.entity_id
_entity_poly.type
_entity_poly.pdbx_seq_one_letter_code
_entity_poly.pdbx_strand_id
1 'polypeptide(L)'
;MDFDQRLEKAIQRGQRRGDAQALAEAARTVNEEELRRLHSQYRLELSEHIERCIRSLLQHFPGFQVETVYGERGWGAACRRDDVRLLGRGQRENYYSRLEMTVRPYSSLRVLEVAAKGTVLNKELLTRQHYEPIADVDLAKFLERIDSWTLEFAELYAARC
;
A
#
# COMPACT_ATOMS: atom_id res chain seq x y z
N MET A 1 -12.91 17.81 -58.25
CA MET A 1 -11.65 17.81 -57.56
C MET A 1 -10.64 17.00 -58.31
N ASP A 2 -9.51 17.58 -58.64
CA ASP A 2 -8.40 16.83 -59.17
C ASP A 2 -7.65 16.04 -58.09
N PHE A 3 -6.69 15.27 -58.49
CA PHE A 3 -5.89 14.42 -57.59
C PHE A 3 -5.11 15.27 -56.59
N ASP A 4 -4.50 16.37 -57.03
CA ASP A 4 -3.67 17.20 -56.15
C ASP A 4 -4.48 17.84 -55.01
N GLN A 5 -5.69 18.28 -55.31
CA GLN A 5 -6.61 18.81 -54.29
C GLN A 5 -7.01 17.73 -53.27
N ARG A 6 -7.24 16.53 -53.74
CA ARG A 6 -7.54 15.36 -52.86
C ARG A 6 -6.34 14.98 -51.99
N LEU A 7 -5.15 15.08 -52.55
CA LEU A 7 -3.91 14.80 -51.85
C LEU A 7 -3.68 15.85 -50.71
N GLU A 8 -3.84 17.13 -50.99
CA GLU A 8 -3.77 18.18 -49.99
C GLU A 8 -4.72 17.96 -48.83
N LYS A 9 -5.97 17.62 -49.12
CA LYS A 9 -6.95 17.32 -48.07
C LYS A 9 -6.60 16.11 -47.26
N ALA A 10 -6.02 15.08 -47.87
CA ALA A 10 -5.55 13.89 -47.16
C ALA A 10 -4.40 14.22 -46.21
N ILE A 11 -3.46 15.05 -46.67
CA ILE A 11 -2.33 15.51 -45.86
C ILE A 11 -2.82 16.32 -44.66
N GLN A 12 -3.76 17.23 -44.86
CA GLN A 12 -4.35 18.04 -43.77
C GLN A 12 -5.05 17.15 -42.72
N ARG A 13 -5.77 16.14 -43.17
CA ARG A 13 -6.42 15.18 -42.25
C ARG A 13 -5.39 14.42 -41.43
N GLY A 14 -4.27 13.98 -42.04
CA GLY A 14 -3.20 13.30 -41.36
C GLY A 14 -2.52 14.17 -40.29
N GLN A 15 -2.26 15.43 -40.64
CA GLN A 15 -1.68 16.39 -39.70
C GLN A 15 -2.59 16.62 -38.47
N ARG A 16 -3.90 16.77 -38.70
CA ARG A 16 -4.89 16.94 -37.62
C ARG A 16 -4.92 15.71 -36.68
N ARG A 17 -4.83 14.51 -37.26
CA ARG A 17 -4.76 13.28 -36.43
C ARG A 17 -3.50 13.23 -35.59
N GLY A 18 -2.36 13.59 -36.18
CA GLY A 18 -1.08 13.61 -35.47
C GLY A 18 -1.11 14.60 -34.30
N ASP A 19 -1.66 15.79 -34.50
CA ASP A 19 -1.78 16.80 -33.47
C ASP A 19 -2.71 16.34 -32.33
N ALA A 20 -3.84 15.73 -32.67
CA ALA A 20 -4.80 15.21 -31.70
C ALA A 20 -4.17 14.08 -30.84
N GLN A 21 -3.40 13.20 -31.48
CA GLN A 21 -2.70 12.13 -30.75
C GLN A 21 -1.64 12.68 -29.81
N ALA A 22 -0.86 13.67 -30.26
CA ALA A 22 0.16 14.32 -29.42
C ALA A 22 -0.46 15.01 -28.20
N LEU A 23 -1.60 15.68 -28.36
CA LEU A 23 -2.34 16.30 -27.26
C LEU A 23 -2.86 15.25 -26.28
N ALA A 24 -3.41 14.14 -26.77
CA ALA A 24 -3.91 13.07 -25.92
C ALA A 24 -2.80 12.41 -25.11
N GLU A 25 -1.62 12.19 -25.70
CA GLU A 25 -0.46 11.65 -25.00
C GLU A 25 0.06 12.61 -23.95
N ALA A 26 0.15 13.90 -24.27
CA ALA A 26 0.56 14.93 -23.32
C ALA A 26 -0.39 14.99 -22.11
N ALA A 27 -1.71 14.93 -22.36
CA ALA A 27 -2.71 14.90 -21.31
C ALA A 27 -2.59 13.66 -20.43
N ARG A 28 -2.32 12.50 -20.99
CA ARG A 28 -2.09 11.26 -20.22
C ARG A 28 -0.86 11.36 -19.34
N THR A 29 0.24 11.91 -19.83
CA THR A 29 1.47 12.11 -19.08
C THR A 29 1.24 13.02 -17.88
N VAL A 30 0.54 14.14 -18.06
CA VAL A 30 0.19 15.07 -16.98
C VAL A 30 -0.67 14.37 -15.92
N ASN A 31 -1.66 13.57 -16.33
CA ASN A 31 -2.50 12.82 -15.42
C ASN A 31 -1.69 11.80 -14.62
N GLU A 32 -0.75 11.11 -15.23
CA GLU A 32 0.11 10.15 -14.53
C GLU A 32 1.01 10.84 -13.49
N GLU A 33 1.62 11.96 -13.83
CA GLU A 33 2.43 12.73 -12.89
C GLU A 33 1.59 13.20 -11.70
N GLU A 34 0.39 13.68 -11.94
CA GLU A 34 -0.52 14.11 -10.88
C GLU A 34 -0.94 12.95 -9.98
N LEU A 35 -1.27 11.79 -10.56
CA LEU A 35 -1.62 10.59 -9.79
C LEU A 35 -0.44 10.10 -8.95
N ARG A 36 0.77 10.13 -9.50
CA ARG A 36 1.98 9.76 -8.73
C ARG A 36 2.21 10.72 -7.57
N ARG A 37 1.98 12.00 -7.77
CA ARG A 37 2.10 13.01 -6.73
C ARG A 37 1.09 12.78 -5.61
N LEU A 38 -0.16 12.53 -5.95
CA LEU A 38 -1.22 12.20 -5.00
C LEU A 38 -0.90 10.92 -4.23
N HIS A 39 -0.46 9.88 -4.93
CA HIS A 39 -0.05 8.64 -4.30
C HIS A 39 1.05 8.87 -3.27
N SER A 40 2.07 9.67 -3.60
CA SER A 40 3.16 9.99 -2.69
C SER A 40 2.68 10.72 -1.44
N GLN A 41 1.74 11.66 -1.59
CA GLN A 41 1.14 12.37 -0.46
C GLN A 41 0.35 11.43 0.45
N TYR A 42 -0.50 10.60 -0.12
CA TYR A 42 -1.29 9.64 0.64
C TYR A 42 -0.40 8.59 1.32
N ARG A 43 0.62 8.12 0.61
CA ARG A 43 1.60 7.19 1.17
C ARG A 43 2.25 7.75 2.42
N LEU A 44 2.68 9.01 2.38
CA LEU A 44 3.31 9.65 3.53
C LEU A 44 2.37 9.71 4.73
N GLU A 45 1.15 10.18 4.54
CA GLU A 45 0.15 10.27 5.61
C GLU A 45 -0.20 8.89 6.18
N LEU A 46 -0.42 7.91 5.31
CA LEU A 46 -0.79 6.56 5.74
C LEU A 46 0.36 5.85 6.43
N SER A 47 1.58 5.99 5.93
CA SER A 47 2.74 5.35 6.58
C SER A 47 3.03 5.94 7.95
N GLU A 48 2.84 7.23 8.14
CA GLU A 48 2.94 7.87 9.46
C GLU A 48 1.86 7.35 10.42
N HIS A 49 0.64 7.19 9.95
CA HIS A 49 -0.44 6.66 10.75
C HIS A 49 -0.20 5.19 11.14
N ILE A 50 0.27 4.38 10.17
CA ILE A 50 0.67 3.00 10.41
C ILE A 50 1.73 2.94 11.52
N GLU A 51 2.75 3.77 11.42
CA GLU A 51 3.82 3.79 12.42
C GLU A 51 3.29 4.14 13.81
N ARG A 52 2.39 5.12 13.92
CA ARG A 52 1.75 5.47 15.19
C ARG A 52 0.96 4.31 15.78
N CYS A 53 0.19 3.60 14.96
CA CYS A 53 -0.56 2.43 15.39
C CYS A 53 0.37 1.32 15.91
N ILE A 54 1.42 1.01 15.15
CA ILE A 54 2.40 0.01 15.55
C ILE A 54 3.08 0.38 16.86
N ARG A 55 3.49 1.64 17.04
CA ARG A 55 4.11 2.11 18.28
C ARG A 55 3.16 2.04 19.46
N SER A 56 1.87 2.30 19.25
CA SER A 56 0.86 2.15 20.30
C SER A 56 0.74 0.71 20.77
N LEU A 57 0.84 -0.26 19.88
CA LEU A 57 0.85 -1.68 20.24
C LEU A 57 2.00 -2.01 21.19
N LEU A 58 3.18 -1.44 20.97
CA LEU A 58 4.34 -1.69 21.79
C LEU A 58 4.16 -1.23 23.24
N GLN A 59 3.38 -0.18 23.45
CA GLN A 59 3.09 0.32 24.80
C GLN A 59 2.25 -0.68 25.60
N HIS A 60 1.40 -1.45 24.94
CA HIS A 60 0.54 -2.44 25.58
C HIS A 60 1.13 -3.84 25.58
N PHE A 61 2.02 -4.16 24.66
CA PHE A 61 2.67 -5.46 24.54
C PHE A 61 4.20 -5.28 24.56
N PRO A 62 4.81 -5.21 25.75
CA PRO A 62 6.27 -5.12 25.85
C PRO A 62 6.96 -6.32 25.20
N GLY A 63 8.11 -6.09 24.63
CA GLY A 63 8.88 -7.15 23.98
C GLY A 63 8.78 -7.17 22.46
N PHE A 64 7.83 -6.46 21.87
CA PHE A 64 7.82 -6.23 20.43
C PHE A 64 8.87 -5.20 20.03
N GLN A 65 9.49 -5.41 18.89
CA GLN A 65 10.43 -4.48 18.28
C GLN A 65 9.80 -3.89 17.01
N VAL A 66 10.05 -2.61 16.75
CA VAL A 66 9.55 -1.92 15.55
C VAL A 66 10.58 -2.00 14.43
N GLU A 67 10.09 -2.28 13.24
CA GLU A 67 10.84 -2.18 11.99
C GLU A 67 10.14 -1.21 11.06
N THR A 68 10.90 -0.34 10.40
CA THR A 68 10.38 0.46 9.29
C THR A 68 10.44 -0.40 8.03
N VAL A 69 9.34 -0.44 7.29
CA VAL A 69 9.27 -1.16 6.01
C VAL A 69 9.30 -0.14 4.88
N TYR A 70 10.22 -0.33 3.93
CA TYR A 70 10.31 0.52 2.74
C TYR A 70 10.91 -0.27 1.57
N GLY A 71 10.61 0.14 0.36
CA GLY A 71 11.16 -0.44 -0.86
C GLY A 71 10.10 -1.10 -1.74
N GLU A 72 10.45 -2.20 -2.38
CA GLU A 72 9.61 -2.87 -3.37
C GLU A 72 8.29 -3.41 -2.82
N ARG A 73 8.28 -3.77 -1.54
CA ARG A 73 7.06 -4.28 -0.89
C ARG A 73 6.12 -3.18 -0.42
N GLY A 74 6.57 -1.94 -0.39
CA GLY A 74 5.79 -0.80 0.05
C GLY A 74 6.44 -0.02 1.18
N TRP A 75 5.66 0.88 1.78
CA TRP A 75 6.11 1.75 2.88
C TRP A 75 5.16 1.63 4.05
N GLY A 76 5.72 1.38 5.21
CA GLY A 76 4.95 1.26 6.43
C GLY A 76 5.81 0.86 7.59
N ALA A 77 5.26 0.05 8.47
CA ALA A 77 5.96 -0.42 9.65
C ALA A 77 5.51 -1.84 10.03
N ALA A 78 6.35 -2.50 10.79
CA ALA A 78 6.03 -3.78 11.38
C ALA A 78 6.48 -3.81 12.83
N CYS A 79 5.84 -4.62 13.63
CA CYS A 79 6.35 -4.99 14.94
C CYS A 79 6.53 -6.51 15.00
N ARG A 80 7.57 -6.94 15.69
CA ARG A 80 7.90 -8.36 15.81
C ARG A 80 8.33 -8.70 17.22
N ARG A 81 7.91 -9.86 17.68
CA ARG A 81 8.35 -10.46 18.92
C ARG A 81 8.67 -11.94 18.70
N ASP A 82 9.84 -12.36 19.20
CA ASP A 82 10.25 -13.76 19.20
C ASP A 82 10.08 -14.34 20.60
N ASP A 83 9.45 -15.49 20.69
CA ASP A 83 9.23 -16.21 21.91
C ASP A 83 9.84 -17.61 21.81
N VAL A 84 10.43 -18.07 22.90
CA VAL A 84 10.98 -19.43 23.01
C VAL A 84 10.17 -20.18 24.05
N ARG A 85 9.61 -21.33 23.66
CA ARG A 85 8.96 -22.24 24.59
C ARG A 85 9.84 -23.47 24.79
N LEU A 86 10.04 -23.83 26.05
CA LEU A 86 10.73 -25.06 26.41
C LEU A 86 9.73 -26.20 26.37
N LEU A 87 9.94 -27.12 25.45
CA LEU A 87 9.29 -28.42 25.43
C LEU A 87 10.14 -29.36 26.28
N GLY A 88 9.60 -30.18 27.12
CA GLY A 88 10.35 -31.07 28.00
C GLY A 88 11.53 -31.77 27.32
N ARG A 89 12.54 -32.24 28.09
CA ARG A 89 13.78 -32.90 27.62
C ARG A 89 14.78 -32.00 26.90
N GLY A 90 14.83 -30.69 27.23
CA GLY A 90 15.77 -29.74 26.64
C GLY A 90 15.45 -29.30 25.22
N GLN A 91 14.29 -29.65 24.70
CA GLN A 91 13.85 -29.20 23.39
C GLN A 91 13.31 -27.77 23.47
N ARG A 92 13.60 -26.98 22.43
CA ARG A 92 13.12 -25.60 22.29
C ARG A 92 12.28 -25.47 21.06
N GLU A 93 11.22 -24.70 21.16
CA GLU A 93 10.41 -24.29 20.03
C GLU A 93 10.39 -22.77 19.96
N ASN A 94 10.72 -22.24 18.78
CA ASN A 94 10.74 -20.82 18.53
C ASN A 94 9.42 -20.38 17.90
N TYR A 95 8.81 -19.36 18.48
CA TYR A 95 7.57 -18.75 17.97
C TYR A 95 7.84 -17.29 17.67
N TYR A 96 7.26 -16.80 16.60
CA TYR A 96 7.26 -15.38 16.34
C TYR A 96 5.85 -14.87 16.17
N SER A 97 5.66 -13.60 16.54
CA SER A 97 4.45 -12.86 16.28
C SER A 97 4.84 -11.57 15.56
N ARG A 98 4.08 -11.19 14.55
CA ARG A 98 4.43 -10.03 13.71
C ARG A 98 3.18 -9.41 13.12
N LEU A 99 3.10 -8.09 13.18
CA LEU A 99 2.12 -7.33 12.42
C LEU A 99 2.87 -6.41 11.46
N GLU A 100 2.56 -6.50 10.18
CA GLU A 100 3.07 -5.61 9.15
C GLU A 100 1.93 -4.92 8.45
N MET A 101 2.03 -3.60 8.32
CA MET A 101 1.09 -2.81 7.53
C MET A 101 1.86 -1.92 6.58
N THR A 102 1.49 -1.94 5.31
CA THR A 102 2.21 -1.23 4.25
C THR A 102 1.27 -0.58 3.26
N VAL A 103 1.71 0.55 2.73
CA VAL A 103 1.13 1.17 1.55
C VAL A 103 1.88 0.62 0.34
N ARG A 104 1.17 0.03 -0.59
CA ARG A 104 1.76 -0.58 -1.79
C ARG A 104 2.37 0.47 -2.71
N PRO A 105 3.42 0.12 -3.46
CA PRO A 105 4.00 1.03 -4.44
C PRO A 105 3.00 1.43 -5.53
N TYR A 106 3.22 2.59 -6.13
CA TYR A 106 2.44 3.03 -7.29
C TYR A 106 2.54 1.99 -8.41
N SER A 107 1.41 1.69 -9.05
CA SER A 107 1.35 0.75 -10.15
C SER A 107 0.49 1.29 -11.30
N SER A 108 0.53 0.60 -12.44
CA SER A 108 -0.30 0.93 -13.59
C SER A 108 -1.81 0.78 -13.35
N LEU A 109 -2.19 0.13 -12.26
CA LEU A 109 -3.60 0.01 -11.84
C LEU A 109 -4.16 1.32 -11.30
N ARG A 110 -3.30 2.30 -10.96
CA ARG A 110 -3.69 3.63 -10.49
C ARG A 110 -4.57 3.61 -9.26
N VAL A 111 -4.27 2.70 -8.34
CA VAL A 111 -4.98 2.58 -7.07
C VAL A 111 -4.03 2.89 -5.91
N LEU A 112 -4.63 3.41 -4.83
CA LEU A 112 -3.96 3.47 -3.54
C LEU A 112 -4.36 2.20 -2.79
N GLU A 113 -3.38 1.44 -2.33
CA GLU A 113 -3.63 0.18 -1.63
C GLU A 113 -2.84 0.11 -0.35
N VAL A 114 -3.51 -0.30 0.71
CA VAL A 114 -2.89 -0.62 1.99
C VAL A 114 -3.16 -2.08 2.33
N ALA A 115 -2.16 -2.74 2.89
CA ALA A 115 -2.25 -4.15 3.23
C ALA A 115 -1.76 -4.38 4.66
N ALA A 116 -2.34 -5.38 5.31
CA ALA A 116 -1.92 -5.82 6.63
C ALA A 116 -1.76 -7.34 6.66
N LYS A 117 -0.71 -7.79 7.33
CA LYS A 117 -0.44 -9.19 7.55
C LYS A 117 -0.05 -9.39 9.00
N GLY A 118 -0.80 -10.24 9.70
CA GLY A 118 -0.59 -10.52 11.11
C GLY A 118 -0.37 -11.99 11.37
N THR A 119 0.71 -12.30 12.09
CA THR A 119 1.07 -13.64 12.52
C THR A 119 1.14 -13.65 14.04
N VAL A 120 0.53 -14.64 14.66
CA VAL A 120 0.58 -14.85 16.11
C VAL A 120 1.06 -16.26 16.37
N LEU A 121 2.18 -16.38 17.10
CA LEU A 121 2.79 -17.66 17.44
C LEU A 121 2.91 -18.58 16.21
N ASN A 122 3.56 -18.11 15.17
CA ASN A 122 3.81 -18.76 13.88
C ASN A 122 2.59 -18.95 12.99
N LYS A 123 1.38 -18.58 13.43
CA LYS A 123 0.16 -18.72 12.62
C LYS A 123 -0.27 -17.39 12.02
N GLU A 124 -0.43 -17.36 10.72
CA GLU A 124 -0.96 -16.20 10.02
C GLU A 124 -2.48 -16.15 10.24
N LEU A 125 -2.92 -15.19 11.04
CA LEU A 125 -4.32 -15.05 11.45
C LEU A 125 -5.00 -13.83 10.86
N LEU A 126 -4.26 -12.91 10.29
CA LEU A 126 -4.79 -11.68 9.75
C LEU A 126 -4.15 -11.41 8.40
N THR A 127 -4.97 -11.33 7.37
CA THR A 127 -4.58 -10.90 6.03
C THR A 127 -5.65 -9.96 5.53
N ARG A 128 -5.31 -8.69 5.34
CA ARG A 128 -6.27 -7.65 4.96
C ARG A 128 -5.68 -6.76 3.89
N GLN A 129 -6.55 -6.21 3.06
CA GLN A 129 -6.18 -5.18 2.09
C GLN A 129 -7.37 -4.28 1.84
N HIS A 130 -7.06 -3.05 1.45
CA HIS A 130 -8.06 -2.07 1.03
C HIS A 130 -7.46 -1.21 -0.06
N TYR A 131 -8.20 -1.01 -1.14
CA TYR A 131 -7.74 -0.17 -2.24
C TYR A 131 -8.87 0.70 -2.77
N GLU A 132 -8.50 1.87 -3.27
CA GLU A 132 -9.41 2.81 -3.94
C GLU A 132 -8.66 3.46 -5.10
N PRO A 133 -9.35 3.88 -6.16
CA PRO A 133 -8.71 4.67 -7.22
C PRO A 133 -8.05 5.92 -6.64
N ILE A 134 -6.83 6.23 -7.08
CA ILE A 134 -6.08 7.39 -6.54
C ILE A 134 -6.86 8.69 -6.74
N ALA A 135 -7.57 8.81 -7.86
CA ALA A 135 -8.35 10.01 -8.18
C ALA A 135 -9.60 10.20 -7.29
N ASP A 136 -10.00 9.18 -6.55
CA ASP A 136 -11.23 9.17 -5.76
C ASP A 136 -11.02 8.50 -4.41
N VAL A 137 -10.00 8.94 -3.69
CA VAL A 137 -9.62 8.39 -2.38
C VAL A 137 -10.40 9.04 -1.26
N ASP A 138 -11.00 8.21 -0.40
CA ASP A 138 -11.49 8.61 0.91
C ASP A 138 -10.43 8.27 1.95
N LEU A 139 -9.60 9.24 2.30
CA LEU A 139 -8.49 9.04 3.23
C LEU A 139 -8.95 8.60 4.62
N ALA A 140 -10.06 9.14 5.11
CA ALA A 140 -10.62 8.77 6.41
C ALA A 140 -10.94 7.27 6.48
N LYS A 141 -11.37 6.69 5.39
CA LYS A 141 -11.67 5.26 5.30
C LYS A 141 -10.40 4.41 5.40
N PHE A 142 -9.32 4.83 4.77
CA PHE A 142 -8.01 4.17 4.91
C PHE A 142 -7.52 4.21 6.35
N LEU A 143 -7.60 5.37 6.99
CA LEU A 143 -7.19 5.53 8.39
C LEU A 143 -8.00 4.63 9.32
N GLU A 144 -9.31 4.55 9.11
CA GLU A 144 -10.20 3.67 9.86
C GLU A 144 -9.85 2.19 9.68
N ARG A 145 -9.53 1.78 8.46
CA ARG A 145 -9.12 0.40 8.17
C ARG A 145 -7.83 0.04 8.91
N ILE A 146 -6.85 0.92 8.89
CA ILE A 146 -5.59 0.72 9.60
C ILE A 146 -5.84 0.58 11.11
N ASP A 147 -6.66 1.44 11.68
CA ASP A 147 -7.05 1.34 13.09
C ASP A 147 -7.72 0.01 13.39
N SER A 148 -8.70 -0.38 12.58
CA SER A 148 -9.43 -1.64 12.75
C SER A 148 -8.51 -2.85 12.70
N TRP A 149 -7.57 -2.90 11.77
CA TRP A 149 -6.63 -4.01 11.64
C TRP A 149 -5.66 -4.08 12.81
N THR A 150 -5.24 -2.93 13.33
CA THR A 150 -4.40 -2.86 14.53
C THR A 150 -5.14 -3.41 15.74
N LEU A 151 -6.40 -3.01 15.93
CA LEU A 151 -7.24 -3.48 17.01
C LEU A 151 -7.52 -4.98 16.90
N GLU A 152 -7.78 -5.46 15.69
CA GLU A 152 -8.00 -6.89 15.42
C GLU A 152 -6.77 -7.71 15.77
N PHE A 153 -5.58 -7.26 15.38
CA PHE A 153 -4.33 -7.93 15.75
C PHE A 153 -4.11 -7.95 17.26
N ALA A 154 -4.36 -6.84 17.94
CA ALA A 154 -4.23 -6.74 19.39
C ALA A 154 -5.15 -7.75 20.10
N GLU A 155 -6.37 -7.89 19.64
CA GLU A 155 -7.33 -8.85 20.17
C GLU A 155 -6.89 -10.29 19.93
N LEU A 156 -6.44 -10.60 18.71
CA LEU A 156 -5.94 -11.94 18.37
C LEU A 156 -4.71 -12.33 19.19
N TYR A 157 -3.79 -11.39 19.36
CA TYR A 157 -2.57 -11.61 20.14
C TYR A 157 -2.89 -11.81 21.62
N ALA A 158 -3.70 -10.94 22.20
CA ALA A 158 -4.08 -11.00 23.61
C ALA A 158 -4.83 -12.30 23.95
N ALA A 159 -5.61 -12.83 23.02
CA ALA A 159 -6.35 -14.07 23.22
C ALA A 159 -5.45 -15.32 23.30
N ARG A 160 -4.22 -15.24 22.75
CA ARG A 160 -3.29 -16.38 22.67
C ARG A 160 -2.06 -16.25 23.55
N CYS A 161 -1.81 -15.08 24.03
CA CYS A 161 -0.66 -14.72 24.83
C CYS A 161 -1.11 -13.97 26.07
#